data_7c9f6552de8a62807f5403958f0e98ce
#
_entry.id   7c9f6552de8a62807f5403958f0e98ce
#
_cell.length_a   1.000
_cell.length_b   1.000
_cell.length_c   1.000
_cell.angle_alpha   90.00
_cell.angle_beta   90.00
_cell.angle_gamma   90.00
#
_symmetry.space_group_name_H-M   'P 1'
#
loop_
_entity.id
_entity.type
_entity.pdbx_description
1 polymer ?
#
loop_
_entity_poly.entity_id
_entity_poly.type
_entity_poly.pdbx_seq_one_letter_code
_entity_poly.pdbx_strand_id
1 'polypeptide(L)'
;MARTVTTQRKTINTAAAWAVGLLIFFPILWTILTSFKTEAQAISDPPVFLFFDWTLENYAVVQERSNYMAFLWNSIIIAGGSTLLGTIIAVPAAWSMAFVPSRRTKDILMWMLSTKMLPAVGVLYPIYLLFIQLGWLDTRIGLVIVLMLINLPIIVWMLYTYFKEIPGEILEASRMDGASLREEIIYVLTPMAVPGIASTILLNIILAWNEAFWTLNLTAANAAPLTAFIASYSSPEGLFYAKLSAASVMAIAPILIMGWFSQKQLVRGLTFGAVK
;
A
#
# COMPACT_ATOMS: atom_id res chain seq x y z
N MET A 1 -0.75 -12.01 37.35
CA MET A 1 0.52 -12.75 37.45
C MET A 1 1.02 -13.06 36.07
N ALA A 2 2.06 -12.40 35.60
CA ALA A 2 2.69 -12.70 34.29
C ALA A 2 3.38 -14.07 34.40
N ARG A 3 2.91 -15.04 33.62
CA ARG A 3 3.47 -16.39 33.54
C ARG A 3 4.90 -16.27 32.98
N THR A 4 5.92 -16.49 33.80
CA THR A 4 7.32 -16.50 33.35
C THR A 4 7.49 -17.60 32.29
N VAL A 5 7.74 -17.19 31.06
CA VAL A 5 7.97 -18.13 29.96
C VAL A 5 9.34 -18.78 30.16
N THR A 6 9.40 -20.11 30.29
CA THR A 6 10.65 -20.85 30.44
C THR A 6 11.55 -20.65 29.21
N THR A 7 12.87 -20.69 29.40
CA THR A 7 13.86 -20.52 28.32
C THR A 7 13.62 -21.49 27.16
N GLN A 8 13.32 -22.76 27.48
CA GLN A 8 12.97 -23.79 26.46
C GLN A 8 11.77 -23.40 25.61
N ARG A 9 10.72 -22.86 26.23
CA ARG A 9 9.51 -22.39 25.48
C ARG A 9 9.82 -21.19 24.61
N LYS A 10 10.70 -20.29 25.05
CA LYS A 10 11.17 -19.16 24.21
C LYS A 10 11.92 -19.67 22.99
N THR A 11 12.85 -20.61 23.16
CA THR A 11 13.63 -21.18 22.07
C THR A 11 12.72 -21.88 21.04
N ILE A 12 11.77 -22.71 21.50
CA ILE A 12 10.80 -23.38 20.61
C ILE A 12 9.96 -22.37 19.84
N ASN A 13 9.40 -21.36 20.53
CA ASN A 13 8.61 -20.33 19.87
C ASN A 13 9.44 -19.52 18.85
N THR A 14 10.69 -19.21 19.15
CA THR A 14 11.58 -18.51 18.23
C THR A 14 11.90 -19.38 17.02
N ALA A 15 12.22 -20.65 17.21
CA ALA A 15 12.47 -21.58 16.11
C ALA A 15 11.22 -21.77 15.22
N ALA A 16 10.05 -21.91 15.83
CA ALA A 16 8.78 -21.98 15.09
C ALA A 16 8.50 -20.69 14.30
N ALA A 17 8.73 -19.52 14.90
CA ALA A 17 8.56 -18.24 14.22
C ALA A 17 9.51 -18.09 13.03
N TRP A 18 10.77 -18.49 13.16
CA TRP A 18 11.72 -18.52 12.05
C TRP A 18 11.32 -19.50 10.95
N ALA A 19 10.88 -20.72 11.31
CA ALA A 19 10.40 -21.71 10.34
C ALA A 19 9.22 -21.19 9.51
N VAL A 20 8.23 -20.59 10.19
CA VAL A 20 7.08 -19.96 9.52
C VAL A 20 7.51 -18.78 8.67
N GLY A 21 8.42 -17.92 9.19
CA GLY A 21 8.94 -16.78 8.44
C GLY A 21 9.67 -17.19 7.17
N LEU A 22 10.52 -18.23 7.22
CA LEU A 22 11.22 -18.77 6.06
C LEU A 22 10.25 -19.40 5.05
N LEU A 23 9.21 -20.10 5.51
CA LEU A 23 8.19 -20.67 4.64
C LEU A 23 7.42 -19.57 3.87
N ILE A 24 7.05 -18.49 4.55
CA ILE A 24 6.36 -17.34 3.94
C ILE A 24 7.30 -16.59 2.99
N PHE A 25 8.58 -16.49 3.33
CA PHE A 25 9.58 -15.81 2.51
C PHE A 25 9.99 -16.62 1.27
N PHE A 26 9.80 -17.94 1.28
CA PHE A 26 10.25 -18.83 0.21
C PHE A 26 9.79 -18.41 -1.20
N PRO A 27 8.52 -18.06 -1.47
CA PRO A 27 8.11 -17.61 -2.80
C PRO A 27 8.84 -16.34 -3.26
N ILE A 28 9.12 -15.42 -2.33
CA ILE A 28 9.87 -14.20 -2.62
C ILE A 28 11.32 -14.54 -2.97
N LEU A 29 11.95 -15.41 -2.17
CA LEU A 29 13.29 -15.91 -2.44
C LEU A 29 13.36 -16.62 -3.79
N TRP A 30 12.36 -17.45 -4.11
CA TRP A 30 12.29 -18.12 -5.40
C TRP A 30 12.23 -17.13 -6.57
N THR A 31 11.41 -16.09 -6.48
CA THR A 31 11.33 -15.02 -7.48
C THR A 31 12.67 -14.29 -7.62
N ILE A 32 13.33 -13.96 -6.49
CA ILE A 32 14.65 -13.33 -6.52
C ILE A 32 15.68 -14.25 -7.19
N LEU A 33 15.75 -15.52 -6.84
CA LEU A 33 16.67 -16.47 -7.46
C LEU A 33 16.38 -16.66 -8.96
N THR A 34 15.10 -16.75 -9.31
CA THR A 34 14.67 -16.92 -10.71
C THR A 34 15.04 -15.72 -11.58
N SER A 35 15.07 -14.52 -11.02
CA SER A 35 15.47 -13.31 -11.74
C SER A 35 16.94 -13.33 -12.22
N PHE A 36 17.78 -14.16 -11.61
CA PHE A 36 19.18 -14.34 -11.98
C PHE A 36 19.44 -15.58 -12.84
N LYS A 37 18.43 -16.38 -13.18
CA LYS A 37 18.54 -17.55 -14.06
C LYS A 37 18.39 -17.16 -15.52
N THR A 38 18.89 -18.03 -16.42
CA THR A 38 18.49 -17.97 -17.83
C THR A 38 17.03 -18.41 -17.97
N GLU A 39 16.32 -18.01 -19.06
CA GLU A 39 14.93 -18.45 -19.26
C GLU A 39 14.81 -19.97 -19.34
N ALA A 40 15.77 -20.65 -19.96
CA ALA A 40 15.81 -22.13 -20.02
C ALA A 40 15.87 -22.76 -18.63
N GLN A 41 16.67 -22.20 -17.72
CA GLN A 41 16.80 -22.69 -16.34
C GLN A 41 15.59 -22.31 -15.48
N ALA A 42 14.92 -21.20 -15.79
CA ALA A 42 13.72 -20.78 -15.08
C ALA A 42 12.53 -21.71 -15.28
N ILE A 43 12.47 -22.38 -16.46
CA ILE A 43 11.42 -23.33 -16.83
C ILE A 43 11.86 -24.79 -16.80
N SER A 44 13.08 -25.08 -16.30
CA SER A 44 13.63 -26.44 -16.29
C SER A 44 12.82 -27.39 -15.40
N ASP A 45 12.71 -28.63 -15.85
CA ASP A 45 12.16 -29.75 -15.06
C ASP A 45 13.23 -30.86 -14.99
N PRO A 46 13.73 -31.23 -13.80
CA PRO A 46 13.37 -30.68 -12.47
C PRO A 46 13.84 -29.23 -12.24
N PRO A 47 13.16 -28.47 -11.36
CA PRO A 47 13.52 -27.10 -11.09
C PRO A 47 14.92 -26.95 -10.49
N VAL A 48 15.76 -26.11 -11.07
CA VAL A 48 17.10 -25.80 -10.55
C VAL A 48 16.99 -24.76 -9.44
N PHE A 49 17.48 -25.09 -8.23
CA PHE A 49 17.32 -24.19 -7.07
C PHE A 49 18.55 -23.31 -6.82
N LEU A 50 19.72 -23.90 -6.57
CA LEU A 50 20.94 -23.18 -6.15
C LEU A 50 22.06 -23.18 -7.19
N PHE A 51 22.19 -24.25 -7.98
CA PHE A 51 23.29 -24.42 -8.92
C PHE A 51 22.82 -24.13 -10.34
N PHE A 52 22.84 -22.86 -10.72
CA PHE A 52 22.47 -22.38 -12.03
C PHE A 52 23.47 -21.32 -12.54
N ASP A 53 23.45 -21.01 -13.81
CA ASP A 53 24.28 -19.97 -14.40
C ASP A 53 23.72 -18.59 -14.05
N TRP A 54 24.45 -17.86 -13.21
CA TRP A 54 24.08 -16.53 -12.77
C TRP A 54 24.19 -15.51 -13.89
N THR A 55 23.11 -14.82 -14.19
CA THR A 55 23.09 -13.76 -15.20
C THR A 55 22.35 -12.52 -14.72
N LEU A 56 22.81 -11.34 -15.17
CA LEU A 56 22.12 -10.07 -15.03
C LEU A 56 21.40 -9.64 -16.31
N GLU A 57 21.47 -10.48 -17.35
CA GLU A 57 20.89 -10.18 -18.67
C GLU A 57 19.40 -9.86 -18.57
N ASN A 58 18.65 -10.57 -17.71
CA ASN A 58 17.22 -10.30 -17.52
C ASN A 58 16.95 -8.85 -17.10
N TYR A 59 17.77 -8.30 -16.21
CA TYR A 59 17.65 -6.91 -15.75
C TYR A 59 18.00 -5.92 -16.85
N ALA A 60 19.01 -6.20 -17.66
CA ALA A 60 19.39 -5.38 -18.80
C ALA A 60 18.27 -5.37 -19.85
N VAL A 61 17.76 -6.55 -20.25
CA VAL A 61 16.67 -6.69 -21.23
C VAL A 61 15.39 -6.01 -20.74
N VAL A 62 15.04 -6.15 -19.44
CA VAL A 62 13.88 -5.49 -18.84
C VAL A 62 14.00 -3.97 -18.92
N GLN A 63 15.20 -3.44 -18.71
CA GLN A 63 15.46 -2.01 -18.76
C GLN A 63 15.49 -1.46 -20.20
N GLU A 64 16.04 -2.20 -21.14
CA GLU A 64 16.12 -1.83 -22.56
C GLU A 64 14.76 -1.90 -23.26
N ARG A 65 13.98 -2.96 -22.98
CA ARG A 65 12.65 -3.16 -23.59
C ARG A 65 11.64 -2.08 -23.21
N SER A 66 11.77 -1.52 -22.00
CA SER A 66 10.79 -0.59 -21.45
C SER A 66 11.50 0.48 -20.64
N ASN A 67 11.05 1.72 -20.74
CA ASN A 67 11.57 2.80 -19.90
C ASN A 67 11.12 2.62 -18.45
N TYR A 68 11.77 1.71 -17.71
CA TYR A 68 11.47 1.42 -16.28
C TYR A 68 11.31 2.69 -15.44
N MET A 69 12.16 3.70 -15.69
CA MET A 69 12.09 4.96 -14.94
C MET A 69 10.79 5.72 -15.16
N ALA A 70 10.19 5.67 -16.34
CA ALA A 70 8.88 6.28 -16.57
C ALA A 70 7.78 5.59 -15.76
N PHE A 71 7.76 4.25 -15.74
CA PHE A 71 6.81 3.47 -14.92
C PHE A 71 7.02 3.70 -13.42
N LEU A 72 8.28 3.78 -12.97
CA LEU A 72 8.61 4.09 -11.58
C LEU A 72 8.09 5.49 -11.18
N TRP A 73 8.36 6.51 -11.99
CA TRP A 73 7.86 7.85 -11.74
C TRP A 73 6.33 7.92 -11.75
N ASN A 74 5.68 7.20 -12.66
CA ASN A 74 4.23 7.08 -12.67
C ASN A 74 3.72 6.46 -11.36
N SER A 75 4.33 5.37 -10.87
CA SER A 75 3.98 4.76 -9.59
C SER A 75 4.14 5.73 -8.42
N ILE A 76 5.26 6.45 -8.36
CA ILE A 76 5.52 7.43 -7.29
C ILE A 76 4.49 8.56 -7.31
N ILE A 77 4.23 9.13 -8.49
CA ILE A 77 3.28 10.25 -8.63
C ILE A 77 1.86 9.80 -8.32
N ILE A 78 1.45 8.63 -8.81
CA ILE A 78 0.08 8.14 -8.65
C ILE A 78 -0.15 7.69 -7.21
N ALA A 79 0.71 6.85 -6.64
CA ALA A 79 0.55 6.40 -5.26
C ALA A 79 0.74 7.55 -4.26
N GLY A 80 1.74 8.40 -4.46
CA GLY A 80 1.98 9.57 -3.61
C GLY A 80 0.87 10.61 -3.73
N GLY A 81 0.45 10.96 -4.94
CA GLY A 81 -0.60 11.93 -5.22
C GLY A 81 -1.95 11.50 -4.68
N SER A 82 -2.37 10.26 -4.93
CA SER A 82 -3.63 9.72 -4.42
C SER A 82 -3.66 9.66 -2.89
N THR A 83 -2.54 9.28 -2.28
CA THR A 83 -2.40 9.24 -0.82
C THR A 83 -2.44 10.63 -0.21
N LEU A 84 -1.72 11.58 -0.78
CA LEU A 84 -1.68 12.95 -0.29
C LEU A 84 -3.07 13.61 -0.36
N LEU A 85 -3.74 13.54 -1.52
CA LEU A 85 -5.09 14.09 -1.68
C LEU A 85 -6.09 13.39 -0.77
N GLY A 86 -6.04 12.05 -0.70
CA GLY A 86 -6.90 11.27 0.20
C GLY A 86 -6.71 11.67 1.66
N THR A 87 -5.47 11.85 2.10
CA THR A 87 -5.16 12.24 3.49
C THR A 87 -5.62 13.67 3.79
N ILE A 88 -5.42 14.63 2.89
CA ILE A 88 -5.88 16.02 3.04
C ILE A 88 -7.40 16.07 3.24
N ILE A 89 -8.16 15.24 2.54
CA ILE A 89 -9.62 15.17 2.68
C ILE A 89 -10.02 14.37 3.93
N ALA A 90 -9.34 13.26 4.19
CA ALA A 90 -9.73 12.33 5.24
C ALA A 90 -9.43 12.86 6.65
N VAL A 91 -8.34 13.62 6.86
CA VAL A 91 -7.96 14.13 8.18
C VAL A 91 -9.07 15.01 8.78
N PRO A 92 -9.55 16.08 8.12
CA PRO A 92 -10.62 16.90 8.68
C PRO A 92 -11.95 16.13 8.79
N ALA A 93 -12.26 15.24 7.86
CA ALA A 93 -13.45 14.41 7.93
C ALA A 93 -13.43 13.46 9.14
N ALA A 94 -12.34 12.73 9.33
CA ALA A 94 -12.16 11.82 10.45
C ALA A 94 -12.13 12.56 11.80
N TRP A 95 -11.49 13.74 11.84
CA TRP A 95 -11.50 14.60 13.02
C TRP A 95 -12.93 15.00 13.41
N SER A 96 -13.69 15.52 12.48
CA SER A 96 -15.10 15.90 12.72
C SER A 96 -15.93 14.72 13.21
N MET A 97 -15.75 13.53 12.60
CA MET A 97 -16.47 12.33 13.01
C MET A 97 -16.05 11.81 14.39
N ALA A 98 -14.79 12.01 14.79
CA ALA A 98 -14.30 11.53 16.07
C ALA A 98 -14.66 12.43 17.26
N PHE A 99 -14.50 13.75 17.09
CA PHE A 99 -14.63 14.72 18.18
C PHE A 99 -15.94 15.53 18.16
N VAL A 100 -16.60 15.62 17.00
CA VAL A 100 -17.91 16.28 16.85
C VAL A 100 -18.90 15.33 16.16
N PRO A 101 -19.15 14.13 16.73
CA PRO A 101 -19.97 13.12 16.07
C PRO A 101 -21.41 13.56 15.94
N SER A 102 -21.98 13.36 14.74
CA SER A 102 -23.40 13.49 14.47
C SER A 102 -24.14 12.17 14.71
N ARG A 103 -25.48 12.21 14.75
CA ARG A 103 -26.31 10.99 14.82
C ARG A 103 -26.06 10.02 13.65
N ARG A 104 -25.59 10.56 12.50
CA ARG A 104 -25.35 9.79 11.26
C ARG A 104 -23.88 9.36 11.08
N THR A 105 -22.98 9.73 11.97
CA THR A 105 -21.55 9.42 11.84
C THR A 105 -21.29 7.94 11.60
N LYS A 106 -21.94 7.07 12.40
CA LYS A 106 -21.82 5.63 12.24
C LYS A 106 -22.33 5.13 10.87
N ASP A 107 -23.47 5.64 10.44
CA ASP A 107 -24.07 5.24 9.16
C ASP A 107 -23.22 5.68 7.98
N ILE A 108 -22.65 6.89 8.03
CA ILE A 108 -21.72 7.40 7.02
C ILE A 108 -20.47 6.52 6.94
N LEU A 109 -19.84 6.20 8.08
CA LEU A 109 -18.67 5.33 8.11
C LEU A 109 -18.98 3.94 7.56
N MET A 110 -20.12 3.35 7.93
CA MET A 110 -20.53 2.04 7.42
C MET A 110 -20.87 2.11 5.93
N TRP A 111 -21.52 3.17 5.46
CA TRP A 111 -21.78 3.39 4.04
C TRP A 111 -20.46 3.51 3.25
N MET A 112 -19.50 4.30 3.73
CA MET A 112 -18.19 4.42 3.10
C MET A 112 -17.48 3.07 3.00
N LEU A 113 -17.49 2.24 4.05
CA LEU A 113 -16.90 0.90 3.99
C LEU A 113 -17.64 -0.02 3.04
N SER A 114 -18.96 0.09 2.96
CA SER A 114 -19.75 -0.74 2.03
C SER A 114 -19.40 -0.50 0.57
N THR A 115 -18.96 0.72 0.22
CA THR A 115 -18.48 1.01 -1.15
C THR A 115 -17.23 0.21 -1.52
N LYS A 116 -16.39 -0.18 -0.54
CA LYS A 116 -15.23 -1.06 -0.77
C LYS A 116 -15.60 -2.52 -1.05
N MET A 117 -16.81 -2.93 -0.67
CA MET A 117 -17.32 -4.27 -0.95
C MET A 117 -17.89 -4.40 -2.35
N LEU A 118 -18.10 -3.29 -3.04
CA LEU A 118 -18.61 -3.29 -4.41
C LEU A 118 -17.53 -3.84 -5.35
N PRO A 119 -17.85 -4.88 -6.17
CA PRO A 119 -16.89 -5.41 -7.14
C PRO A 119 -16.45 -4.34 -8.14
N ALA A 120 -15.15 -4.09 -8.25
CA ALA A 120 -14.61 -3.06 -9.14
C ALA A 120 -15.03 -3.26 -10.60
N VAL A 121 -15.16 -4.52 -11.05
CA VAL A 121 -15.64 -4.87 -12.39
C VAL A 121 -17.04 -4.33 -12.67
N GLY A 122 -17.93 -4.33 -11.67
CA GLY A 122 -19.31 -3.85 -11.82
C GLY A 122 -19.43 -2.34 -12.10
N VAL A 123 -18.42 -1.57 -11.69
CA VAL A 123 -18.39 -0.11 -11.88
C VAL A 123 -17.35 0.35 -12.91
N LEU A 124 -16.61 -0.58 -13.49
CA LEU A 124 -15.56 -0.26 -14.47
C LEU A 124 -16.13 0.48 -15.70
N TYR A 125 -17.18 -0.05 -16.28
CA TYR A 125 -17.74 0.50 -17.52
C TYR A 125 -18.22 1.97 -17.37
N PRO A 126 -19.03 2.34 -16.37
CA PRO A 126 -19.43 3.73 -16.20
C PRO A 126 -18.24 4.66 -15.88
N ILE A 127 -17.25 4.20 -15.11
CA ILE A 127 -16.05 4.99 -14.84
C ILE A 127 -15.21 5.15 -16.10
N TYR A 128 -15.06 4.11 -16.90
CA TYR A 128 -14.33 4.16 -18.17
C TYR A 128 -14.97 5.18 -19.14
N LEU A 129 -16.30 5.18 -19.28
CA LEU A 129 -17.01 6.16 -20.10
C LEU A 129 -16.82 7.60 -19.59
N LEU A 130 -16.87 7.79 -18.27
CA LEU A 130 -16.59 9.09 -17.66
C LEU A 130 -15.16 9.55 -17.98
N PHE A 131 -14.20 8.66 -17.92
CA PHE A 131 -12.79 8.97 -18.24
C PHE A 131 -12.60 9.34 -19.71
N ILE A 132 -13.34 8.71 -20.64
CA ILE A 132 -13.36 9.12 -22.05
C ILE A 132 -13.89 10.56 -22.18
N GLN A 133 -15.03 10.87 -21.56
CA GLN A 133 -15.66 12.19 -21.66
C GLN A 133 -14.80 13.29 -21.06
N LEU A 134 -14.07 13.01 -19.97
CA LEU A 134 -13.18 13.95 -19.31
C LEU A 134 -11.78 14.02 -19.95
N GLY A 135 -11.46 13.15 -20.91
CA GLY A 135 -10.11 13.05 -21.46
C GLY A 135 -9.06 12.57 -20.45
N TRP A 136 -9.47 11.75 -19.47
CA TRP A 136 -8.62 11.29 -18.38
C TRP A 136 -8.03 9.90 -18.60
N LEU A 137 -8.40 9.19 -19.67
CA LEU A 137 -7.77 7.93 -20.01
C LEU A 137 -6.27 8.13 -20.28
N ASP A 138 -5.48 7.21 -19.77
CA ASP A 138 -4.02 7.21 -19.84
C ASP A 138 -3.36 8.49 -19.31
N THR A 139 -3.94 9.03 -18.23
CA THR A 139 -3.40 10.21 -17.53
C THR A 139 -3.10 9.91 -16.07
N ARG A 140 -2.00 10.50 -15.56
CA ARG A 140 -1.63 10.40 -14.13
C ARG A 140 -2.71 10.97 -13.21
N ILE A 141 -3.30 12.11 -13.62
CA ILE A 141 -4.34 12.76 -12.81
C ILE A 141 -5.59 11.89 -12.70
N GLY A 142 -6.00 11.23 -13.75
CA GLY A 142 -7.12 10.29 -13.74
C GLY A 142 -6.88 9.17 -12.74
N LEU A 143 -5.71 8.52 -12.79
CA LEU A 143 -5.38 7.48 -11.81
C LEU A 143 -5.26 8.01 -10.37
N VAL A 144 -4.65 9.17 -10.17
CA VAL A 144 -4.57 9.80 -8.83
C VAL A 144 -5.96 9.98 -8.24
N ILE A 145 -6.92 10.48 -9.02
CA ILE A 145 -8.29 10.74 -8.56
C ILE A 145 -9.03 9.43 -8.29
N VAL A 146 -8.99 8.46 -9.20
CA VAL A 146 -9.72 7.21 -8.96
C VAL A 146 -9.14 6.44 -7.78
N LEU A 147 -7.81 6.35 -7.63
CA LEU A 147 -7.18 5.67 -6.50
C LEU A 147 -7.43 6.41 -5.17
N MET A 148 -7.46 7.74 -5.19
CA MET A 148 -7.86 8.53 -4.03
C MET A 148 -9.30 8.20 -3.64
N LEU A 149 -10.25 8.22 -4.57
CA LEU A 149 -11.66 7.95 -4.28
C LEU A 149 -11.91 6.55 -3.75
N ILE A 150 -11.31 5.53 -4.34
CA ILE A 150 -11.50 4.14 -3.89
C ILE A 150 -10.83 3.84 -2.55
N ASN A 151 -9.77 4.58 -2.18
CA ASN A 151 -9.08 4.39 -0.91
C ASN A 151 -9.55 5.33 0.20
N LEU A 152 -10.24 6.41 -0.13
CA LEU A 152 -10.75 7.39 0.84
C LEU A 152 -11.52 6.76 2.01
N PRO A 153 -12.43 5.77 1.80
CA PRO A 153 -13.14 5.12 2.89
C PRO A 153 -12.23 4.51 3.95
N ILE A 154 -11.18 3.81 3.53
CA ILE A 154 -10.26 3.16 4.47
C ILE A 154 -9.35 4.17 5.18
N ILE A 155 -8.94 5.24 4.48
CA ILE A 155 -8.15 6.32 5.08
C ILE A 155 -8.96 7.01 6.17
N VAL A 156 -10.22 7.37 5.90
CA VAL A 156 -11.12 8.01 6.88
C VAL A 156 -11.37 7.09 8.06
N TRP A 157 -11.65 5.80 7.81
CA TRP A 157 -11.89 4.82 8.87
C TRP A 157 -10.68 4.66 9.79
N MET A 158 -9.48 4.51 9.24
CA MET A 158 -8.26 4.36 10.02
C MET A 158 -7.99 5.60 10.88
N LEU A 159 -8.06 6.78 10.28
CA LEU A 159 -7.86 8.05 11.00
C LEU A 159 -8.92 8.25 12.07
N TYR A 160 -10.19 7.96 11.77
CA TYR A 160 -11.28 8.00 12.75
C TYR A 160 -11.00 7.10 13.95
N THR A 161 -10.63 5.84 13.70
CA THR A 161 -10.31 4.89 14.76
C THR A 161 -9.17 5.39 15.62
N TYR A 162 -8.11 5.91 14.98
CA TYR A 162 -6.96 6.46 15.68
C TYR A 162 -7.32 7.70 16.52
N PHE A 163 -8.09 8.63 15.97
CA PHE A 163 -8.53 9.81 16.70
C PHE A 163 -9.40 9.47 17.89
N LYS A 164 -10.23 8.41 17.81
CA LYS A 164 -11.06 7.93 18.94
C LYS A 164 -10.24 7.38 20.11
N GLU A 165 -8.99 7.03 19.90
CA GLU A 165 -8.08 6.57 20.97
C GLU A 165 -7.44 7.75 21.72
N ILE A 166 -7.47 8.97 21.15
CA ILE A 166 -6.98 10.18 21.81
C ILE A 166 -8.03 10.60 22.87
N PRO A 167 -7.65 10.68 24.17
CA PRO A 167 -8.57 11.11 25.21
C PRO A 167 -9.11 12.52 24.96
N GLY A 168 -10.45 12.68 24.92
CA GLY A 168 -11.10 13.97 24.70
C GLY A 168 -10.75 15.01 25.75
N GLU A 169 -10.45 14.56 26.99
CA GLU A 169 -10.03 15.38 28.11
C GLU A 169 -8.81 16.25 27.81
N ILE A 170 -7.89 15.78 26.94
CA ILE A 170 -6.73 16.57 26.52
C ILE A 170 -7.14 17.78 25.69
N LEU A 171 -8.14 17.61 24.81
CA LEU A 171 -8.67 18.70 24.01
C LEU A 171 -9.50 19.66 24.86
N GLU A 172 -10.28 19.13 25.82
CA GLU A 172 -11.00 19.95 26.79
C GLU A 172 -10.05 20.78 27.66
N ALA A 173 -8.96 20.19 28.13
CA ALA A 173 -7.93 20.90 28.89
C ALA A 173 -7.31 22.04 28.07
N SER A 174 -6.97 21.79 26.80
CA SER A 174 -6.42 22.85 25.93
C SER A 174 -7.38 24.02 25.73
N ARG A 175 -8.69 23.74 25.65
CA ARG A 175 -9.74 24.78 25.55
C ARG A 175 -9.88 25.57 26.86
N MET A 176 -9.71 24.89 28.01
CA MET A 176 -9.68 25.56 29.32
C MET A 176 -8.48 26.48 29.47
N ASP A 177 -7.35 26.13 28.85
CA ASP A 177 -6.15 26.99 28.76
C ASP A 177 -6.30 28.13 27.73
N GLY A 178 -7.45 28.24 27.05
CA GLY A 178 -7.77 29.32 26.15
C GLY A 178 -7.33 29.09 24.71
N ALA A 179 -6.94 27.86 24.34
CA ALA A 179 -6.56 27.54 22.97
C ALA A 179 -7.76 27.70 22.03
N SER A 180 -7.55 28.42 20.93
CA SER A 180 -8.49 28.43 19.81
C SER A 180 -8.56 27.05 19.13
N LEU A 181 -9.62 26.78 18.37
CA LEU A 181 -9.76 25.54 17.59
C LEU A 181 -8.54 25.25 16.71
N ARG A 182 -7.97 26.29 16.12
CA ARG A 182 -6.76 26.16 15.26
C ARG A 182 -5.54 25.73 16.06
N GLU A 183 -5.34 26.33 17.24
CA GLU A 183 -4.24 26.00 18.13
C GLU A 183 -4.41 24.58 18.71
N GLU A 184 -5.63 24.20 19.11
CA GLU A 184 -5.95 22.83 19.53
C GLU A 184 -5.55 21.82 18.44
N ILE A 185 -5.94 22.04 17.18
CA ILE A 185 -5.64 21.14 16.08
C ILE A 185 -4.13 21.09 15.79
N ILE A 186 -3.47 22.23 15.68
CA ILE A 186 -2.06 22.30 15.24
C ILE A 186 -1.10 21.88 16.35
N TYR A 187 -1.29 22.37 17.57
CA TYR A 187 -0.29 22.22 18.64
C TYR A 187 -0.57 21.08 19.60
N VAL A 188 -1.83 20.60 19.66
CA VAL A 188 -2.23 19.53 20.59
C VAL A 188 -2.54 18.25 19.79
N LEU A 189 -3.57 18.29 18.95
CA LEU A 189 -4.04 17.09 18.26
C LEU A 189 -3.04 16.56 17.22
N THR A 190 -2.51 17.45 16.36
CA THR A 190 -1.62 17.00 15.28
C THR A 190 -0.37 16.27 15.78
N PRO A 191 0.38 16.76 16.78
CA PRO A 191 1.52 16.02 17.32
C PRO A 191 1.15 14.65 17.88
N MET A 192 0.00 14.52 18.51
CA MET A 192 -0.50 13.25 19.03
C MET A 192 -0.94 12.32 17.91
N ALA A 193 -1.51 12.86 16.84
CA ALA A 193 -2.04 12.10 15.70
C ALA A 193 -0.97 11.69 14.66
N VAL A 194 0.22 12.30 14.67
CA VAL A 194 1.30 12.00 13.70
C VAL A 194 1.56 10.50 13.52
N PRO A 195 1.68 9.66 14.55
CA PRO A 195 1.93 8.24 14.36
C PRO A 195 0.80 7.53 13.60
N GLY A 196 -0.47 7.87 13.90
CA GLY A 196 -1.63 7.30 13.21
C GLY A 196 -1.77 7.78 11.78
N ILE A 197 -1.53 9.07 11.54
CA ILE A 197 -1.53 9.65 10.20
C ILE A 197 -0.41 9.02 9.37
N ALA A 198 0.80 8.90 9.91
CA ALA A 198 1.93 8.29 9.22
C ALA A 198 1.67 6.82 8.85
N SER A 199 1.08 6.03 9.77
CA SER A 199 0.71 4.64 9.52
C SER A 199 -0.37 4.52 8.44
N THR A 200 -1.36 5.42 8.45
CA THR A 200 -2.43 5.47 7.45
C THR A 200 -1.88 5.85 6.07
N ILE A 201 -1.01 6.86 6.00
CA ILE A 201 -0.33 7.27 4.76
C ILE A 201 0.45 6.08 4.19
N LEU A 202 1.24 5.41 5.00
CA LEU A 202 2.07 4.31 4.55
C LEU A 202 1.25 3.13 4.03
N LEU A 203 0.19 2.75 4.75
CA LEU A 203 -0.71 1.69 4.28
C LEU A 203 -1.37 2.08 2.95
N ASN A 204 -1.82 3.34 2.82
CA ASN A 204 -2.46 3.79 1.59
C ASN A 204 -1.47 3.84 0.41
N ILE A 205 -0.21 4.23 0.63
CA ILE A 205 0.82 4.14 -0.41
C ILE A 205 0.99 2.69 -0.87
N ILE A 206 1.04 1.73 0.06
CA ILE A 206 1.15 0.30 -0.27
C ILE A 206 -0.07 -0.16 -1.08
N LEU A 207 -1.28 0.23 -0.69
CA LEU A 207 -2.50 -0.12 -1.42
C LEU A 207 -2.52 0.47 -2.83
N ALA A 208 -2.16 1.74 -2.98
CA ALA A 208 -2.12 2.42 -4.26
C ALA A 208 -0.98 1.91 -5.17
N TRP A 209 0.17 1.56 -4.58
CA TRP A 209 1.31 0.99 -5.31
C TRP A 209 1.01 -0.37 -5.92
N ASN A 210 0.27 -1.21 -5.21
CA ASN A 210 -0.07 -2.56 -5.64
C ASN A 210 -1.38 -2.63 -6.44
N GLU A 211 -2.02 -1.48 -6.69
CA GLU A 211 -3.26 -1.47 -7.44
C GLU A 211 -3.02 -1.81 -8.91
N ALA A 212 -3.63 -2.87 -9.39
CA ALA A 212 -3.48 -3.36 -10.75
C ALA A 212 -4.77 -3.25 -11.58
N PHE A 213 -5.95 -3.42 -10.96
CA PHE A 213 -7.21 -3.48 -11.69
C PHE A 213 -7.51 -2.17 -12.43
N TRP A 214 -7.57 -1.05 -11.71
CA TRP A 214 -7.84 0.26 -12.32
C TRP A 214 -6.72 0.70 -13.25
N THR A 215 -5.49 0.43 -12.84
CA THR A 215 -4.29 0.70 -13.63
C THR A 215 -4.35 0.05 -15.01
N LEU A 216 -4.56 -1.26 -15.07
CA LEU A 216 -4.59 -2.01 -16.34
C LEU A 216 -5.77 -1.64 -17.23
N ASN A 217 -6.86 -1.15 -16.65
CA ASN A 217 -8.06 -0.80 -17.42
C ASN A 217 -8.13 0.67 -17.83
N LEU A 218 -7.41 1.57 -17.15
CA LEU A 218 -7.51 3.03 -17.38
C LEU A 218 -6.22 3.64 -17.95
N THR A 219 -5.12 2.87 -18.05
CA THR A 219 -3.86 3.34 -18.64
C THR A 219 -3.37 2.44 -19.77
N ALA A 220 -2.51 3.02 -20.59
CA ALA A 220 -1.87 2.30 -21.71
C ALA A 220 -0.36 2.56 -21.73
N ALA A 221 0.10 3.72 -22.21
CA ALA A 221 1.50 4.00 -22.45
C ALA A 221 2.07 5.16 -21.61
N ASN A 222 1.29 6.22 -21.40
CA ASN A 222 1.80 7.46 -20.82
C ASN A 222 1.77 7.47 -19.30
N ALA A 223 0.71 6.94 -18.69
CA ALA A 223 0.48 6.95 -17.24
C ALA A 223 0.62 5.58 -16.58
N ALA A 224 1.02 4.56 -17.33
CA ALA A 224 1.15 3.21 -16.82
C ALA A 224 2.19 3.13 -15.68
N PRO A 225 1.83 2.64 -14.48
CA PRO A 225 2.74 2.43 -13.36
C PRO A 225 3.40 1.04 -13.40
N LEU A 226 4.20 0.72 -12.39
CA LEU A 226 4.96 -0.53 -12.31
C LEU A 226 4.09 -1.79 -12.31
N THR A 227 2.85 -1.74 -11.85
CA THR A 227 1.92 -2.88 -11.95
C THR A 227 1.60 -3.23 -13.40
N ALA A 228 1.40 -2.23 -14.26
CA ALA A 228 1.23 -2.43 -15.70
C ALA A 228 2.54 -2.90 -16.36
N PHE A 229 3.67 -2.38 -15.93
CA PHE A 229 4.99 -2.81 -16.38
C PHE A 229 5.22 -4.31 -16.12
N ILE A 230 4.95 -4.81 -14.90
CA ILE A 230 5.04 -6.24 -14.59
C ILE A 230 4.08 -7.05 -15.47
N ALA A 231 2.84 -6.61 -15.60
CA ALA A 231 1.83 -7.31 -16.39
C ALA A 231 2.23 -7.45 -17.87
N SER A 232 3.03 -6.54 -18.41
CA SER A 232 3.53 -6.62 -19.80
C SER A 232 4.47 -7.79 -20.07
N TYR A 233 5.06 -8.39 -19.04
CA TYR A 233 5.89 -9.60 -19.12
C TYR A 233 5.09 -10.89 -18.97
N SER A 234 3.81 -10.83 -18.63
CA SER A 234 2.88 -11.96 -18.62
C SER A 234 2.16 -12.03 -19.97
N SER A 235 2.89 -12.36 -21.03
CA SER A 235 2.35 -12.39 -22.39
C SER A 235 1.94 -13.81 -22.79
N PRO A 236 0.84 -13.96 -23.57
CA PRO A 236 0.49 -15.24 -24.22
C PRO A 236 1.53 -15.74 -25.22
N GLU A 237 2.40 -14.86 -25.73
CA GLU A 237 3.40 -15.18 -26.73
C GLU A 237 4.63 -15.93 -26.19
N GLY A 238 4.76 -16.04 -24.86
CA GLY A 238 5.83 -16.76 -24.19
C GLY A 238 5.86 -16.53 -22.69
N LEU A 239 6.29 -17.57 -21.98
CA LEU A 239 6.45 -17.51 -20.54
C LEU A 239 7.87 -17.01 -20.23
N PHE A 240 8.01 -15.71 -20.03
CA PHE A 240 9.28 -15.07 -19.68
C PHE A 240 9.50 -15.05 -18.17
N TYR A 241 9.63 -16.22 -17.55
CA TYR A 241 9.69 -16.35 -16.08
C TYR A 241 10.88 -15.62 -15.44
N ALA A 242 12.06 -15.70 -16.05
CA ALA A 242 13.24 -15.02 -15.53
C ALA A 242 13.13 -13.50 -15.67
N LYS A 243 12.67 -13.01 -16.82
CA LYS A 243 12.44 -11.57 -17.07
C LYS A 243 11.28 -11.03 -16.24
N LEU A 244 10.16 -11.77 -16.12
CA LEU A 244 9.05 -11.43 -15.24
C LEU A 244 9.51 -11.33 -13.78
N SER A 245 10.36 -12.26 -13.35
CA SER A 245 10.93 -12.24 -12.01
C SER A 245 11.84 -11.03 -11.80
N ALA A 246 12.69 -10.69 -12.78
CA ALA A 246 13.53 -9.50 -12.72
C ALA A 246 12.70 -8.21 -12.70
N ALA A 247 11.68 -8.10 -13.55
CA ALA A 247 10.74 -6.97 -13.55
C ALA A 247 10.02 -6.85 -12.19
N SER A 248 9.59 -7.96 -11.61
CA SER A 248 8.94 -8.01 -10.30
C SER A 248 9.87 -7.56 -9.18
N VAL A 249 11.12 -8.03 -9.17
CA VAL A 249 12.13 -7.60 -8.18
C VAL A 249 12.39 -6.10 -8.29
N MET A 250 12.56 -5.58 -9.51
CA MET A 250 12.74 -4.14 -9.72
C MET A 250 11.52 -3.32 -9.26
N ALA A 251 10.30 -3.80 -9.50
CA ALA A 251 9.08 -3.08 -9.14
C ALA A 251 8.77 -3.12 -7.63
N ILE A 252 9.19 -4.20 -6.95
CA ILE A 252 8.99 -4.36 -5.50
C ILE A 252 10.05 -3.60 -4.70
N ALA A 253 11.27 -3.46 -5.21
CA ALA A 253 12.40 -2.86 -4.49
C ALA A 253 12.08 -1.48 -3.86
N PRO A 254 11.47 -0.51 -4.57
CA PRO A 254 11.17 0.81 -3.98
C PRO A 254 10.21 0.73 -2.79
N ILE A 255 9.16 -0.10 -2.87
CA ILE A 255 8.19 -0.24 -1.79
C ILE A 255 8.76 -1.00 -0.59
N LEU A 256 9.64 -1.98 -0.83
CA LEU A 256 10.37 -2.68 0.25
C LEU A 256 11.29 -1.72 1.00
N ILE A 257 12.03 -0.86 0.28
CA ILE A 257 12.90 0.15 0.89
C ILE A 257 12.06 1.09 1.77
N MET A 258 10.95 1.60 1.24
CA MET A 258 10.04 2.47 2.00
C MET A 258 9.45 1.74 3.21
N GLY A 259 9.02 0.49 3.07
CA GLY A 259 8.50 -0.34 4.14
C GLY A 259 9.53 -0.60 5.24
N TRP A 260 10.79 -0.82 4.87
CA TRP A 260 11.89 -1.00 5.82
C TRP A 260 12.10 0.22 6.72
N PHE A 261 12.14 1.41 6.15
CA PHE A 261 12.28 2.65 6.93
C PHE A 261 11.05 2.93 7.79
N SER A 262 9.88 2.49 7.37
CA SER A 262 8.60 2.81 8.01
C SER A 262 8.04 1.69 8.89
N GLN A 263 8.75 0.55 9.02
CA GLN A 263 8.27 -0.62 9.76
C GLN A 263 7.89 -0.31 11.23
N LYS A 264 8.62 0.59 11.89
CA LYS A 264 8.33 0.97 13.28
C LYS A 264 6.98 1.70 13.39
N GLN A 265 6.67 2.56 12.43
CA GLN A 265 5.40 3.29 12.36
C GLN A 265 4.24 2.34 12.03
N LEU A 266 4.46 1.40 11.09
CA LEU A 266 3.47 0.36 10.76
C LEU A 266 3.12 -0.49 11.98
N VAL A 267 4.12 -1.02 12.68
CA VAL A 267 3.90 -1.85 13.87
C VAL A 267 3.16 -1.06 14.94
N ARG A 268 3.56 0.18 15.21
CA ARG A 268 2.87 1.04 16.19
C ARG A 268 1.42 1.32 15.81
N GLY A 269 1.15 1.66 14.53
CA GLY A 269 -0.19 1.96 14.07
C GLY A 269 -1.12 0.73 14.03
N LEU A 270 -0.59 -0.47 13.73
CA LEU A 270 -1.37 -1.70 13.70
C LEU A 270 -1.57 -2.31 15.10
N THR A 271 -0.69 -2.01 16.05
CA THR A 271 -0.79 -2.51 17.43
C THR A 271 -1.50 -1.55 18.39
N PHE A 272 -1.75 -0.30 17.99
CA PHE A 272 -2.60 0.62 18.74
C PHE A 272 -4.02 0.02 18.81
N GLY A 273 -4.46 -0.33 20.02
CA GLY A 273 -5.72 -1.04 20.25
C GLY A 273 -5.61 -2.54 20.51
N ALA A 274 -4.52 -3.21 20.16
CA ALA A 274 -4.30 -4.63 20.43
C ALA A 274 -3.55 -4.92 21.74
N VAL A 275 -2.90 -3.91 22.31
CA VAL A 275 -2.21 -4.00 23.60
C VAL A 275 -2.90 -3.05 24.59
N LYS A 276 -3.89 -3.57 25.29
CA LYS A 276 -4.40 -3.02 26.53
C LYS A 276 -3.69 -3.64 27.72
#